data_4a5f3d319e5e8b3044b3822eac7d0a2c
#
_entry.id   4a5f3d319e5e8b3044b3822eac7d0a2c
#
_cell.length_a   1.000
_cell.length_b   1.000
_cell.length_c   1.000
_cell.angle_alpha   90.00
_cell.angle_beta   90.00
_cell.angle_gamma   90.00
#
_symmetry.space_group_name_H-M   'P 1'
#
loop_
_entity.id
_entity.type
_entity.pdbx_description
1 polymer ?
#
loop_
_entity_poly.entity_id
_entity_poly.type
_entity_poly.pdbx_seq_one_letter_code
_entity_poly.pdbx_strand_id
1 'polypeptide(L)'
;MEPAGAVDIPQGPAQAWLLADLDSGRILASRNPYDPHAPASTIKALLAMVVLDQLPLSAVIVAKPTNTDVECSCVGVKDGRAYTVRQLLDGLMLVSGNDAANTLAEGLGGYQAAVARMNAKAVALGARNTHASSPSGLDGPGMESVTTPFDLAVIYRAALRYPAFAAIVRQPSSLFPTDDGPKKIVNQNELLTRYPGTLVGKTGFTDLAQHTFVGAAQRNGHSLVVVQMYGSGDMYGQAIGLLDWGFSQYG
;
A
#
# COMPACT_ATOMS: atom_id res chain seq x y z
N MET A 1 -15.32 15.24 -29.44
CA MET A 1 -16.50 16.07 -29.06
C MET A 1 -17.07 15.38 -27.83
N GLU A 2 -16.81 15.94 -26.64
CA GLU A 2 -17.38 15.41 -25.39
C GLU A 2 -18.89 15.65 -25.38
N PRO A 3 -19.69 14.74 -24.81
CA PRO A 3 -21.15 14.95 -24.69
C PRO A 3 -21.41 16.21 -23.85
N ALA A 4 -22.37 17.00 -24.24
CA ALA A 4 -22.82 18.17 -23.47
C ALA A 4 -23.27 17.70 -22.08
N GLY A 5 -22.60 18.13 -21.00
CA GLY A 5 -22.87 17.72 -19.61
C GLY A 5 -21.84 16.75 -19.02
N ALA A 6 -20.76 16.40 -19.73
CA ALA A 6 -19.63 15.67 -19.16
C ALA A 6 -18.98 16.53 -18.05
N VAL A 7 -18.88 15.97 -16.85
CA VAL A 7 -18.12 16.61 -15.76
C VAL A 7 -16.64 16.37 -16.02
N ASP A 8 -15.84 17.43 -16.01
CA ASP A 8 -14.40 17.34 -16.20
C ASP A 8 -13.76 16.44 -15.15
N ILE A 9 -12.77 15.65 -15.59
CA ILE A 9 -11.98 14.80 -14.71
C ILE A 9 -11.18 15.72 -13.75
N PRO A 10 -11.31 15.52 -12.42
CA PRO A 10 -10.59 16.35 -11.46
C PRO A 10 -9.09 16.30 -11.66
N GLN A 11 -8.46 17.47 -11.70
CA GLN A 11 -7.01 17.59 -11.76
C GLN A 11 -6.43 17.63 -10.34
N GLY A 12 -5.13 17.36 -10.20
CA GLY A 12 -4.48 17.39 -8.91
C GLY A 12 -2.96 17.23 -8.99
N PRO A 13 -2.29 17.13 -7.84
CA PRO A 13 -0.84 17.25 -7.73
C PRO A 13 -0.05 16.03 -8.20
N ALA A 14 -0.66 14.85 -8.37
CA ALA A 14 0.05 13.67 -8.85
C ALA A 14 0.34 13.77 -10.35
N GLN A 15 1.59 13.53 -10.73
CA GLN A 15 2.02 13.57 -12.14
C GLN A 15 1.62 12.31 -12.90
N ALA A 16 1.54 11.16 -12.19
CA ALA A 16 1.06 9.91 -12.74
C ALA A 16 -0.04 9.35 -11.83
N TRP A 17 -1.18 8.98 -12.39
CA TRP A 17 -2.30 8.46 -11.61
C TRP A 17 -3.26 7.61 -12.46
N LEU A 18 -4.06 6.81 -11.78
CA LEU A 18 -5.07 5.95 -12.38
C LEU A 18 -6.27 5.83 -11.45
N LEU A 19 -7.46 5.86 -12.03
CA LEU A 19 -8.73 5.50 -11.40
C LEU A 19 -9.32 4.32 -12.16
N ALA A 20 -9.61 3.24 -11.45
CA ALA A 20 -10.15 2.02 -12.06
C ALA A 20 -11.23 1.36 -11.21
N ASP A 21 -12.08 0.62 -11.86
CA ASP A 21 -13.07 -0.26 -11.26
C ASP A 21 -12.39 -1.57 -10.83
N LEU A 22 -12.44 -1.90 -9.54
CA LEU A 22 -11.80 -3.08 -8.97
C LEU A 22 -12.49 -4.39 -9.40
N ASP A 23 -13.79 -4.35 -9.68
CA ASP A 23 -14.56 -5.53 -10.01
C ASP A 23 -14.27 -5.95 -11.46
N SER A 24 -14.44 -5.05 -12.41
CA SER A 24 -14.20 -5.30 -13.84
C SER A 24 -12.75 -5.17 -14.27
N GLY A 25 -11.94 -4.37 -13.55
CA GLY A 25 -10.59 -3.97 -13.96
C GLY A 25 -10.55 -2.87 -15.03
N ARG A 26 -11.70 -2.25 -15.33
CA ARG A 26 -11.78 -1.16 -16.31
C ARG A 26 -11.15 0.12 -15.77
N ILE A 27 -10.24 0.71 -16.54
CA ILE A 27 -9.71 2.05 -16.26
C ILE A 27 -10.80 3.07 -16.62
N LEU A 28 -11.17 3.92 -15.65
CA LEU A 28 -12.16 4.98 -15.84
C LEU A 28 -11.51 6.29 -16.29
N ALA A 29 -10.35 6.61 -15.71
CA ALA A 29 -9.56 7.78 -16.04
C ALA A 29 -8.11 7.56 -15.63
N SER A 30 -7.18 8.23 -16.31
CA SER A 30 -5.76 8.13 -15.96
C SER A 30 -4.95 9.26 -16.55
N ARG A 31 -3.76 9.47 -15.98
CA ARG A 31 -2.66 10.26 -16.52
C ARG A 31 -1.39 9.47 -16.34
N ASN A 32 -0.65 9.23 -17.42
CA ASN A 32 0.63 8.51 -17.40
C ASN A 32 0.56 7.17 -16.61
N PRO A 33 -0.46 6.31 -16.84
CA PRO A 33 -0.72 5.15 -15.99
C PRO A 33 0.36 4.06 -16.07
N TYR A 34 1.24 4.13 -17.06
CA TYR A 34 2.33 3.17 -17.30
C TYR A 34 3.71 3.78 -17.09
N ASP A 35 3.80 5.05 -16.69
CA ASP A 35 5.09 5.69 -16.40
C ASP A 35 5.71 5.07 -15.14
N PRO A 36 7.00 4.69 -15.20
CA PRO A 36 7.69 4.09 -14.08
C PRO A 36 8.06 5.14 -13.03
N HIS A 37 7.72 4.85 -11.77
CA HIS A 37 8.07 5.67 -10.61
C HIS A 37 8.42 4.77 -9.42
N ALA A 38 9.17 5.30 -8.45
CA ALA A 38 9.39 4.61 -7.20
C ALA A 38 8.08 4.55 -6.39
N PRO A 39 7.75 3.38 -5.82
CA PRO A 39 6.49 3.18 -5.08
C PRO A 39 6.51 3.74 -3.67
N ALA A 40 7.68 3.92 -3.06
CA ALA A 40 7.81 4.10 -1.62
C ALA A 40 7.01 3.02 -0.84
N SER A 41 6.39 3.38 0.27
CA SER A 41 5.68 2.44 1.13
C SER A 41 4.40 1.84 0.54
N THR A 42 3.94 2.28 -0.64
CA THR A 42 2.78 1.64 -1.28
C THR A 42 3.06 0.20 -1.70
N ILE A 43 4.34 -0.17 -1.90
CA ILE A 43 4.73 -1.54 -2.24
C ILE A 43 4.55 -2.53 -1.07
N LYS A 44 4.35 -2.06 0.16
CA LYS A 44 4.14 -2.91 1.35
C LYS A 44 2.94 -3.85 1.22
N ALA A 45 1.94 -3.51 0.40
CA ALA A 45 0.84 -4.42 0.09
C ALA A 45 1.33 -5.70 -0.61
N LEU A 46 2.35 -5.59 -1.45
CA LEU A 46 2.96 -6.76 -2.11
C LEU A 46 3.67 -7.66 -1.09
N LEU A 47 4.42 -7.08 -0.14
CA LEU A 47 5.01 -7.84 0.97
C LEU A 47 3.92 -8.52 1.80
N ALA A 48 2.85 -7.81 2.15
CA ALA A 48 1.75 -8.36 2.95
C ALA A 48 1.13 -9.60 2.28
N MET A 49 0.90 -9.57 0.97
CA MET A 49 0.39 -10.74 0.24
C MET A 49 1.35 -11.93 0.31
N VAL A 50 2.64 -11.71 0.10
CA VAL A 50 3.66 -12.77 0.19
C VAL A 50 3.69 -13.39 1.59
N VAL A 51 3.60 -12.57 2.63
CA VAL A 51 3.51 -13.04 4.02
C VAL A 51 2.26 -13.89 4.23
N LEU A 52 1.09 -13.42 3.79
CA LEU A 52 -0.18 -14.12 3.94
C LEU A 52 -0.25 -15.43 3.14
N ASP A 53 0.48 -15.54 2.04
CA ASP A 53 0.58 -16.80 1.28
C ASP A 53 1.38 -17.88 2.02
N GLN A 54 2.28 -17.51 2.93
CA GLN A 54 3.28 -18.44 3.45
C GLN A 54 3.23 -18.62 4.96
N LEU A 55 2.70 -17.66 5.69
CA LEU A 55 2.73 -17.67 7.15
C LEU A 55 1.31 -17.50 7.73
N PRO A 56 0.92 -18.33 8.70
CA PRO A 56 -0.30 -18.08 9.44
C PRO A 56 -0.15 -16.81 10.31
N LEU A 57 -1.25 -16.12 10.56
CA LEU A 57 -1.26 -14.88 11.37
C LEU A 57 -0.72 -15.07 12.78
N SER A 58 -0.81 -16.29 13.32
CA SER A 58 -0.31 -16.68 14.64
C SER A 58 1.16 -17.07 14.66
N ALA A 59 1.81 -17.23 13.52
CA ALA A 59 3.25 -17.51 13.47
C ALA A 59 4.04 -16.40 14.19
N VAL A 60 5.11 -16.79 14.85
CA VAL A 60 5.94 -15.88 15.65
C VAL A 60 7.29 -15.70 14.97
N ILE A 61 7.71 -14.45 14.87
CA ILE A 61 9.01 -14.06 14.33
C ILE A 61 9.76 -13.30 15.42
N VAL A 62 11.03 -13.66 15.64
CA VAL A 62 11.92 -12.93 16.55
C VAL A 62 12.67 -11.88 15.75
N ALA A 63 12.52 -10.61 16.14
CA ALA A 63 13.22 -9.52 15.48
C ALA A 63 14.73 -9.58 15.74
N LYS A 64 15.51 -9.19 14.74
CA LYS A 64 16.97 -9.12 14.80
C LYS A 64 17.44 -7.67 14.72
N PRO A 65 18.69 -7.34 15.16
CA PRO A 65 19.24 -5.99 15.04
C PRO A 65 19.14 -5.42 13.62
N THR A 66 19.38 -6.25 12.60
CA THR A 66 19.29 -5.86 11.18
C THR A 66 17.87 -5.48 10.72
N ASN A 67 16.82 -5.87 11.47
CA ASN A 67 15.45 -5.50 11.14
C ASN A 67 15.09 -4.12 11.68
N THR A 68 15.71 -3.72 12.79
CA THR A 68 15.44 -2.48 13.51
C THR A 68 16.39 -1.35 13.14
N ASP A 69 17.56 -1.69 12.57
CA ASP A 69 18.50 -0.71 12.01
C ASP A 69 18.05 -0.29 10.61
N VAL A 70 17.02 0.53 10.57
CA VAL A 70 16.35 0.98 9.34
C VAL A 70 15.89 2.41 9.50
N GLU A 71 15.88 3.17 8.41
CA GLU A 71 15.27 4.49 8.39
C GLU A 71 13.78 4.39 8.77
N CYS A 72 13.40 5.14 9.81
CA CYS A 72 12.05 5.08 10.34
C CYS A 72 11.07 6.00 9.60
N SER A 73 10.08 5.37 9.08
CA SER A 73 8.72 5.09 9.60
C SER A 73 8.69 3.74 10.33
N CYS A 74 8.48 3.72 11.63
CA CYS A 74 8.62 2.53 12.46
C CYS A 74 7.42 2.36 13.39
N VAL A 75 7.05 1.10 13.65
CA VAL A 75 6.03 0.77 14.66
C VAL A 75 6.64 0.64 16.06
N GLY A 76 7.95 0.45 16.14
CA GLY A 76 8.69 0.26 17.38
C GLY A 76 9.01 -1.21 17.67
N VAL A 77 9.36 -1.96 16.64
CA VAL A 77 9.90 -3.32 16.79
C VAL A 77 11.22 -3.23 17.56
N LYS A 78 11.41 -4.14 18.53
CA LYS A 78 12.64 -4.27 19.31
C LYS A 78 13.39 -5.54 18.97
N ASP A 79 14.70 -5.40 18.88
CA ASP A 79 15.63 -6.52 18.74
C ASP A 79 15.43 -7.56 19.84
N GLY A 80 15.53 -8.83 19.46
CA GLY A 80 15.37 -9.98 20.36
C GLY A 80 13.93 -10.26 20.80
N ARG A 81 12.99 -9.40 20.49
CA ARG A 81 11.58 -9.59 20.86
C ARG A 81 10.82 -10.41 19.81
N ALA A 82 9.89 -11.23 20.30
CA ALA A 82 9.02 -12.03 19.47
C ALA A 82 7.70 -11.29 19.18
N TYR A 83 7.27 -11.34 17.92
CA TYR A 83 6.02 -10.75 17.44
C TYR A 83 5.26 -11.76 16.61
N THR A 84 3.94 -11.75 16.69
CA THR A 84 3.12 -12.52 15.75
C THR A 84 3.12 -11.85 14.37
N VAL A 85 2.90 -12.64 13.32
CA VAL A 85 2.71 -12.13 11.96
C VAL A 85 1.59 -11.09 11.92
N ARG A 86 0.49 -11.32 12.65
CA ARG A 86 -0.61 -10.36 12.74
C ARG A 86 -0.17 -9.01 13.30
N GLN A 87 0.58 -9.00 14.40
CA GLN A 87 1.08 -7.75 15.01
C GLN A 87 1.98 -6.98 14.05
N LEU A 88 2.86 -7.70 13.35
CA LEU A 88 3.76 -7.09 12.37
C LEU A 88 3.00 -6.56 11.13
N LEU A 89 1.98 -7.26 10.65
CA LEU A 89 1.13 -6.78 9.56
C LEU A 89 0.30 -5.54 9.98
N ASP A 90 -0.17 -5.49 11.22
CA ASP A 90 -0.81 -4.28 11.76
C ASP A 90 0.18 -3.10 11.75
N GLY A 91 1.40 -3.29 12.23
CA GLY A 91 2.46 -2.27 12.19
C GLY A 91 2.84 -1.86 10.76
N LEU A 92 2.92 -2.83 9.85
CA LEU A 92 3.22 -2.60 8.44
C LEU A 92 2.20 -1.71 7.76
N MET A 93 0.91 -2.03 7.92
CA MET A 93 -0.15 -1.41 7.13
C MET A 93 -0.77 -0.18 7.80
N LEU A 94 -0.86 -0.13 9.13
CA LEU A 94 -1.47 0.99 9.83
C LEU A 94 -0.53 2.19 9.96
N VAL A 95 0.73 1.95 10.30
CA VAL A 95 1.72 3.02 10.55
C VAL A 95 2.94 2.94 9.62
N SER A 96 2.86 2.12 8.58
CA SER A 96 3.89 2.02 7.55
C SER A 96 5.27 1.58 8.09
N GLY A 97 5.31 0.71 9.12
CA GLY A 97 6.54 0.33 9.81
C GLY A 97 7.57 -0.34 8.90
N ASN A 98 8.72 0.30 8.70
CA ASN A 98 9.86 -0.26 7.95
C ASN A 98 10.53 -1.38 8.76
N ASP A 99 10.58 -1.21 10.08
CA ASP A 99 11.03 -2.23 11.04
C ASP A 99 10.13 -3.48 11.01
N ALA A 100 8.81 -3.30 10.92
CA ALA A 100 7.88 -4.40 10.74
C ALA A 100 8.06 -5.10 9.39
N ALA A 101 8.32 -4.34 8.31
CA ALA A 101 8.59 -4.91 6.99
C ALA A 101 9.83 -5.83 7.01
N ASN A 102 10.93 -5.35 7.57
CA ASN A 102 12.16 -6.11 7.66
C ASN A 102 12.03 -7.34 8.59
N THR A 103 11.25 -7.21 9.69
CA THR A 103 10.99 -8.34 10.58
C THR A 103 10.12 -9.40 9.91
N LEU A 104 9.09 -9.01 9.13
CA LEU A 104 8.31 -9.95 8.32
C LEU A 104 9.18 -10.67 7.29
N ALA A 105 10.14 -9.97 6.71
CA ALA A 105 11.09 -10.56 5.77
C ALA A 105 11.94 -11.69 6.40
N GLU A 106 12.28 -11.60 7.70
CA GLU A 106 12.94 -12.70 8.41
C GLU A 106 12.10 -13.97 8.40
N GLY A 107 10.78 -13.84 8.61
CA GLY A 107 9.86 -14.98 8.54
C GLY A 107 9.76 -15.62 7.15
N LEU A 108 10.15 -14.90 6.12
CA LEU A 108 10.18 -15.37 4.73
C LEU A 108 11.57 -15.93 4.31
N GLY A 109 12.50 -16.04 5.23
CA GLY A 109 13.86 -16.53 4.97
C GLY A 109 14.91 -15.43 4.79
N GLY A 110 14.60 -14.20 5.21
CA GLY A 110 15.48 -13.04 5.20
C GLY A 110 15.14 -12.01 4.11
N TYR A 111 15.83 -10.89 4.16
CA TYR A 111 15.61 -9.73 3.30
C TYR A 111 15.58 -10.09 1.80
N GLN A 112 16.63 -10.74 1.31
CA GLN A 112 16.74 -11.09 -0.12
C GLN A 112 15.69 -12.11 -0.56
N ALA A 113 15.38 -13.09 0.30
CA ALA A 113 14.33 -14.07 0.02
C ALA A 113 12.95 -13.39 -0.07
N ALA A 114 12.66 -12.45 0.82
CA ALA A 114 11.42 -11.67 0.79
C ALA A 114 11.30 -10.85 -0.50
N VAL A 115 12.35 -10.13 -0.88
CA VAL A 115 12.39 -9.34 -2.12
C VAL A 115 12.19 -10.22 -3.35
N ALA A 116 12.88 -11.37 -3.43
CA ALA A 116 12.70 -12.32 -4.52
C ALA A 116 11.25 -12.82 -4.63
N ARG A 117 10.61 -13.12 -3.50
CA ARG A 117 9.21 -13.54 -3.45
C ARG A 117 8.23 -12.43 -3.82
N MET A 118 8.50 -11.18 -3.41
CA MET A 118 7.72 -10.01 -3.83
C MET A 118 7.76 -9.84 -5.34
N ASN A 119 8.95 -9.95 -5.96
CA ASN A 119 9.11 -9.85 -7.40
C ASN A 119 8.41 -10.99 -8.14
N ALA A 120 8.54 -12.23 -7.65
CA ALA A 120 7.81 -13.37 -8.21
C ALA A 120 6.28 -13.19 -8.12
N LYS A 121 5.80 -12.64 -6.99
CA LYS A 121 4.38 -12.33 -6.81
C LYS A 121 3.90 -11.25 -7.78
N ALA A 122 4.66 -10.17 -7.98
CA ALA A 122 4.33 -9.12 -8.94
C ALA A 122 4.17 -9.69 -10.36
N VAL A 123 5.10 -10.52 -10.80
CA VAL A 123 5.04 -11.20 -12.11
C VAL A 123 3.79 -12.09 -12.20
N ALA A 124 3.51 -12.89 -11.18
CA ALA A 124 2.36 -13.79 -11.14
C ALA A 124 1.01 -13.04 -11.18
N LEU A 125 0.96 -11.83 -10.66
CA LEU A 125 -0.22 -10.96 -10.72
C LEU A 125 -0.36 -10.23 -12.06
N GLY A 126 0.66 -10.23 -12.90
CA GLY A 126 0.70 -9.46 -14.13
C GLY A 126 1.20 -8.02 -13.97
N ALA A 127 1.71 -7.65 -12.80
CA ALA A 127 2.36 -6.37 -12.52
C ALA A 127 3.81 -6.40 -13.04
N ARG A 128 3.97 -6.40 -14.35
CA ARG A 128 5.23 -6.71 -15.04
C ARG A 128 6.24 -5.57 -15.04
N ASN A 129 5.81 -4.35 -14.75
CA ASN A 129 6.66 -3.17 -14.63
C ASN A 129 7.01 -2.87 -13.15
N THR A 130 6.76 -3.83 -12.27
CA THR A 130 7.06 -3.72 -10.85
C THR A 130 8.29 -4.52 -10.50
N HIS A 131 9.26 -3.84 -9.85
CA HIS A 131 10.44 -4.45 -9.27
C HIS A 131 10.66 -3.88 -7.87
N ALA A 132 10.59 -4.76 -6.88
CA ALA A 132 10.91 -4.42 -5.50
C ALA A 132 12.42 -4.62 -5.25
N SER A 133 13.06 -3.66 -4.62
CA SER A 133 14.46 -3.73 -4.17
C SER A 133 14.57 -3.79 -2.64
N SER A 134 13.47 -3.52 -1.95
CA SER A 134 13.37 -3.62 -0.49
C SER A 134 11.99 -4.13 -0.06
N PRO A 135 11.87 -4.76 1.14
CA PRO A 135 10.58 -5.15 1.69
C PRO A 135 9.69 -3.96 2.06
N SER A 136 10.29 -2.82 2.38
CA SER A 136 9.61 -1.63 2.91
C SER A 136 9.23 -0.60 1.84
N GLY A 137 9.90 -0.61 0.69
CA GLY A 137 9.82 0.43 -0.32
C GLY A 137 10.80 1.59 -0.09
N LEU A 138 11.66 1.51 0.93
CA LEU A 138 12.81 2.40 1.02
C LEU A 138 13.71 2.21 -0.19
N ASP A 139 14.24 3.30 -0.68
CA ASP A 139 15.20 3.34 -1.78
C ASP A 139 16.57 3.87 -1.29
N GLY A 140 17.57 3.65 -2.10
CA GLY A 140 18.95 4.08 -1.86
C GLY A 140 19.80 3.73 -3.08
N PRO A 141 21.06 4.14 -3.14
CA PRO A 141 21.94 3.86 -4.29
C PRO A 141 21.99 2.37 -4.62
N GLY A 142 21.50 1.99 -5.81
CA GLY A 142 21.42 0.61 -6.27
C GLY A 142 20.32 -0.24 -5.63
N MET A 143 19.38 0.38 -4.92
CA MET A 143 18.22 -0.27 -4.29
C MET A 143 16.92 0.48 -4.62
N GLU A 144 16.78 0.95 -5.83
CA GLU A 144 15.56 1.64 -6.28
C GLU A 144 14.49 0.64 -6.67
N SER A 145 13.37 0.66 -5.95
CA SER A 145 12.15 -0.03 -6.39
C SER A 145 11.47 0.77 -7.49
N VAL A 146 10.80 0.10 -8.40
CA VAL A 146 10.04 0.72 -9.49
C VAL A 146 8.68 0.05 -9.65
N THR A 147 7.66 0.83 -10.01
CA THR A 147 6.33 0.36 -10.35
C THR A 147 5.64 1.40 -11.25
N THR A 148 4.38 1.16 -11.58
CA THR A 148 3.53 2.10 -12.33
C THR A 148 2.18 2.25 -11.63
N PRO A 149 1.40 3.31 -11.89
CA PRO A 149 0.02 3.40 -11.39
C PRO A 149 -0.83 2.19 -11.75
N PHE A 150 -0.68 1.68 -12.95
CA PHE A 150 -1.39 0.48 -13.40
C PHE A 150 -1.02 -0.76 -12.57
N ASP A 151 0.26 -1.01 -12.38
CA ASP A 151 0.75 -2.18 -11.65
C ASP A 151 0.32 -2.12 -10.17
N LEU A 152 0.38 -0.94 -9.53
CA LEU A 152 -0.12 -0.77 -8.17
C LEU A 152 -1.63 -1.05 -8.07
N ALA A 153 -2.42 -0.63 -9.05
CA ALA A 153 -3.84 -0.96 -9.08
C ALA A 153 -4.08 -2.48 -9.17
N VAL A 154 -3.30 -3.20 -9.98
CA VAL A 154 -3.32 -4.67 -10.07
C VAL A 154 -2.95 -5.31 -8.73
N ILE A 155 -1.89 -4.81 -8.06
CA ILE A 155 -1.42 -5.31 -6.76
C ILE A 155 -2.51 -5.11 -5.69
N TYR A 156 -3.10 -3.92 -5.57
CA TYR A 156 -4.13 -3.64 -4.56
C TYR A 156 -5.45 -4.34 -4.84
N ARG A 157 -5.82 -4.52 -6.11
CA ARG A 157 -6.96 -5.37 -6.50
C ARG A 157 -6.79 -6.80 -5.99
N ALA A 158 -5.60 -7.35 -6.10
CA ALA A 158 -5.28 -8.69 -5.61
C ALA A 158 -5.23 -8.72 -4.08
N ALA A 159 -4.58 -7.74 -3.43
CA ALA A 159 -4.43 -7.68 -1.98
C ALA A 159 -5.79 -7.60 -1.27
N LEU A 160 -6.75 -6.84 -1.78
CA LEU A 160 -8.09 -6.72 -1.20
C LEU A 160 -8.91 -8.03 -1.25
N ARG A 161 -8.49 -9.02 -2.04
CA ARG A 161 -9.09 -10.36 -2.05
C ARG A 161 -8.63 -11.26 -0.90
N TYR A 162 -7.58 -10.86 -0.19
CA TYR A 162 -7.15 -11.54 1.04
C TYR A 162 -8.00 -11.03 2.21
N PRO A 163 -8.84 -11.88 2.85
CA PRO A 163 -9.71 -11.43 3.94
C PRO A 163 -8.93 -10.81 5.10
N ALA A 164 -7.76 -11.37 5.42
CA ALA A 164 -6.90 -10.83 6.48
C ALA A 164 -6.36 -9.44 6.13
N PHE A 165 -5.89 -9.23 4.88
CA PHE A 165 -5.44 -7.92 4.43
C PHE A 165 -6.57 -6.89 4.49
N ALA A 166 -7.73 -7.22 3.91
CA ALA A 166 -8.89 -6.34 3.89
C ALA A 166 -9.36 -5.96 5.31
N ALA A 167 -9.31 -6.90 6.26
CA ALA A 167 -9.64 -6.63 7.66
C ALA A 167 -8.61 -5.70 8.33
N ILE A 168 -7.31 -5.95 8.12
CA ILE A 168 -6.21 -5.15 8.71
C ILE A 168 -6.28 -3.70 8.25
N VAL A 169 -6.37 -3.46 6.94
CA VAL A 169 -6.27 -2.09 6.40
C VAL A 169 -7.49 -1.21 6.70
N ARG A 170 -8.61 -1.82 7.11
CA ARG A 170 -9.85 -1.11 7.45
C ARG A 170 -9.99 -0.80 8.93
N GLN A 171 -9.16 -1.38 9.80
CA GLN A 171 -9.24 -1.11 11.24
C GLN A 171 -8.70 0.29 11.55
N PRO A 172 -9.37 1.06 12.42
CA PRO A 172 -8.94 2.42 12.76
C PRO A 172 -7.70 2.44 13.65
N SER A 173 -7.48 1.38 14.41
CA SER A 173 -6.33 1.24 15.31
C SER A 173 -6.11 -0.23 15.68
N SER A 174 -4.92 -0.52 16.22
CA SER A 174 -4.57 -1.81 16.81
C SER A 174 -3.71 -1.60 18.06
N LEU A 175 -3.48 -2.66 18.82
CA LEU A 175 -2.55 -2.66 19.96
C LEU A 175 -1.24 -3.33 19.53
N PHE A 176 -0.14 -2.60 19.64
CA PHE A 176 1.19 -3.11 19.36
C PHE A 176 1.98 -3.33 20.67
N PRO A 177 2.63 -4.48 20.85
CA PRO A 177 3.32 -4.78 22.11
C PRO A 177 4.60 -3.94 22.26
N THR A 178 4.76 -3.34 23.44
CA THR A 178 5.97 -2.61 23.86
C THR A 178 6.42 -3.06 25.23
N ASP A 179 7.60 -2.64 25.69
CA ASP A 179 8.11 -3.01 27.02
C ASP A 179 7.24 -2.47 28.15
N ASP A 180 6.59 -1.32 27.92
CA ASP A 180 5.71 -0.66 28.89
C ASP A 180 4.24 -1.14 28.78
N GLY A 181 4.02 -2.27 28.06
CA GLY A 181 2.70 -2.79 27.77
C GLY A 181 2.21 -2.46 26.35
N PRO A 182 0.99 -2.89 25.99
CA PRO A 182 0.46 -2.65 24.65
C PRO A 182 0.23 -1.16 24.38
N LYS A 183 0.79 -0.65 23.28
CA LYS A 183 0.60 0.73 22.81
C LYS A 183 -0.42 0.74 21.67
N LYS A 184 -1.37 1.66 21.72
CA LYS A 184 -2.30 1.88 20.63
C LYS A 184 -1.58 2.53 19.46
N ILE A 185 -1.61 1.86 18.28
CA ILE A 185 -1.23 2.43 16.99
C ILE A 185 -2.49 2.79 16.21
N VAL A 186 -2.49 3.95 15.58
CA VAL A 186 -3.64 4.50 14.85
C VAL A 186 -3.35 4.41 13.35
N ASN A 187 -4.34 3.98 12.58
CA ASN A 187 -4.23 3.90 11.14
C ASN A 187 -4.02 5.31 10.55
N GLN A 188 -2.93 5.48 9.81
CA GLN A 188 -2.56 6.75 9.19
C GLN A 188 -3.37 7.07 7.92
N ASN A 189 -4.24 6.16 7.49
CA ASN A 189 -5.11 6.39 6.34
C ASN A 189 -6.25 7.36 6.69
N GLU A 190 -6.13 8.62 6.28
CA GLU A 190 -7.15 9.63 6.50
C GLU A 190 -8.45 9.38 5.73
N LEU A 191 -8.45 8.58 4.66
CA LEU A 191 -9.70 8.24 3.96
C LEU A 191 -10.70 7.54 4.87
N LEU A 192 -10.25 6.76 5.87
CA LEU A 192 -11.14 6.07 6.80
C LEU A 192 -12.09 7.02 7.53
N THR A 193 -11.66 8.23 7.80
CA THR A 193 -12.45 9.27 8.48
C THR A 193 -13.04 10.31 7.53
N ARG A 194 -12.44 10.47 6.34
CA ARG A 194 -12.83 11.51 5.37
C ARG A 194 -13.76 11.01 4.26
N TYR A 195 -13.78 9.69 4.02
CA TYR A 195 -14.50 9.13 2.87
C TYR A 195 -15.27 7.85 3.23
N PRO A 196 -16.61 7.91 3.30
CA PRO A 196 -17.43 6.74 3.59
C PRO A 196 -17.23 5.62 2.56
N GLY A 197 -17.20 4.38 3.04
CA GLY A 197 -17.01 3.21 2.18
C GLY A 197 -15.55 2.89 1.85
N THR A 198 -14.58 3.55 2.50
CA THR A 198 -13.15 3.29 2.30
C THR A 198 -12.81 1.81 2.56
N LEU A 199 -12.12 1.20 1.59
CA LEU A 199 -11.64 -0.18 1.63
C LEU A 199 -10.17 -0.26 2.04
N VAL A 200 -9.34 0.67 1.56
CA VAL A 200 -7.91 0.78 1.85
C VAL A 200 -7.43 2.20 1.59
N GLY A 201 -6.37 2.60 2.26
CA GLY A 201 -5.57 3.76 1.93
C GLY A 201 -4.14 3.54 2.40
N LYS A 202 -3.18 3.72 1.51
CA LYS A 202 -1.76 3.59 1.83
C LYS A 202 -0.98 4.74 1.21
N THR A 203 -0.30 5.47 2.07
CA THR A 203 0.63 6.54 1.68
C THR A 203 2.05 6.00 1.54
N GLY A 204 2.87 6.72 0.80
CA GLY A 204 4.30 6.54 0.75
C GLY A 204 5.01 7.86 0.45
N PHE A 205 6.24 7.97 0.89
CA PHE A 205 7.14 9.07 0.57
C PHE A 205 8.60 8.61 0.67
N THR A 206 9.37 8.96 -0.32
CA THR A 206 10.83 9.07 -0.30
C THR A 206 11.20 10.28 -1.17
N ASP A 207 12.44 10.74 -1.07
CA ASP A 207 12.90 11.85 -1.93
C ASP A 207 12.84 11.49 -3.41
N LEU A 208 13.08 10.22 -3.76
CA LEU A 208 12.97 9.71 -5.12
C LEU A 208 11.51 9.57 -5.57
N ALA A 209 10.66 8.98 -4.73
CA ALA A 209 9.27 8.70 -5.07
C ALA A 209 8.37 9.94 -5.02
N GLN A 210 8.75 10.95 -4.24
CA GLN A 210 7.83 11.99 -3.81
C GLN A 210 6.59 11.36 -3.12
N HIS A 211 5.47 12.06 -2.99
CA HIS A 211 4.27 11.48 -2.41
C HIS A 211 3.65 10.44 -3.34
N THR A 212 3.34 9.28 -2.78
CA THR A 212 2.57 8.20 -3.41
C THR A 212 1.35 7.86 -2.57
N PHE A 213 0.27 7.46 -3.22
CA PHE A 213 -0.96 7.08 -2.52
C PHE A 213 -1.74 6.04 -3.32
N VAL A 214 -2.27 5.05 -2.63
CA VAL A 214 -3.29 4.14 -3.15
C VAL A 214 -4.48 4.16 -2.21
N GLY A 215 -5.65 4.49 -2.74
CA GLY A 215 -6.91 4.47 -2.00
C GLY A 215 -7.98 3.71 -2.74
N ALA A 216 -8.87 3.03 -2.03
CA ALA A 216 -10.03 2.40 -2.63
C ALA A 216 -11.26 2.58 -1.75
N ALA A 217 -12.41 2.64 -2.40
CA ALA A 217 -13.69 2.77 -1.72
C ALA A 217 -14.78 2.01 -2.47
N GLN A 218 -15.88 1.71 -1.75
CA GLN A 218 -17.07 1.08 -2.32
C GLN A 218 -18.29 1.98 -2.09
N ARG A 219 -19.11 2.13 -3.11
CA ARG A 219 -20.37 2.87 -3.07
C ARG A 219 -21.39 2.21 -4.02
N ASN A 220 -22.60 1.96 -3.54
CA ASN A 220 -23.72 1.41 -4.34
C ASN A 220 -23.33 0.12 -5.11
N GLY A 221 -22.52 -0.75 -4.50
CA GLY A 221 -22.10 -2.01 -5.10
C GLY A 221 -20.90 -1.93 -6.05
N HIS A 222 -20.39 -0.73 -6.36
CA HIS A 222 -19.18 -0.52 -7.16
C HIS A 222 -17.98 -0.27 -6.28
N SER A 223 -16.84 -0.87 -6.62
CA SER A 223 -15.57 -0.72 -5.90
C SER A 223 -14.54 -0.06 -6.80
N LEU A 224 -14.02 1.09 -6.40
CA LEU A 224 -13.03 1.85 -7.18
C LEU A 224 -11.70 1.95 -6.46
N VAL A 225 -10.61 1.95 -7.22
CA VAL A 225 -9.25 2.22 -6.75
C VAL A 225 -8.68 3.46 -7.43
N VAL A 226 -8.05 4.32 -6.65
CA VAL A 226 -7.24 5.43 -7.13
C VAL A 226 -5.78 5.17 -6.75
N VAL A 227 -4.89 5.35 -7.70
CA VAL A 227 -3.44 5.28 -7.52
C VAL A 227 -2.85 6.60 -7.95
N GLN A 228 -1.98 7.17 -7.11
CA GLN A 228 -1.32 8.45 -7.37
C GLN A 228 0.17 8.29 -7.10
N MET A 229 1.01 8.72 -8.03
CA MET A 229 2.46 8.64 -7.95
C MET A 229 3.11 9.96 -8.32
N TYR A 230 4.30 10.18 -7.75
CA TYR A 230 5.13 11.36 -7.97
C TYR A 230 4.33 12.66 -7.79
N GLY A 231 3.74 12.80 -6.61
CA GLY A 231 2.85 13.91 -6.28
C GLY A 231 3.41 14.84 -5.22
N SER A 232 2.74 15.96 -5.08
CA SER A 232 3.00 16.96 -4.03
C SER A 232 1.68 17.55 -3.56
N GLY A 233 1.65 18.14 -2.37
CA GLY A 233 0.44 18.78 -1.87
C GLY A 233 -0.68 17.83 -1.45
N ASP A 234 -1.95 18.19 -1.73
CA ASP A 234 -3.13 17.48 -1.24
C ASP A 234 -3.47 16.25 -2.07
N MET A 235 -2.79 15.15 -1.79
CA MET A 235 -3.04 13.85 -2.43
C MET A 235 -4.43 13.29 -2.06
N TYR A 236 -4.89 13.51 -0.83
CA TYR A 236 -6.21 13.06 -0.40
C TYR A 236 -7.34 13.81 -1.09
N GLY A 237 -7.21 15.13 -1.26
CA GLY A 237 -8.18 15.93 -2.01
C GLY A 237 -8.33 15.45 -3.45
N GLN A 238 -7.23 15.20 -4.15
CA GLN A 238 -7.27 14.63 -5.49
C GLN A 238 -7.90 13.24 -5.51
N ALA A 239 -7.53 12.35 -4.56
CA ALA A 239 -8.08 11.00 -4.47
C ALA A 239 -9.60 11.01 -4.27
N ILE A 240 -10.10 11.85 -3.36
CA ILE A 240 -11.53 12.01 -3.09
C ILE A 240 -12.25 12.52 -4.33
N GLY A 241 -11.72 13.56 -4.99
CA GLY A 241 -12.29 14.10 -6.22
C GLY A 241 -12.39 13.05 -7.33
N LEU A 242 -11.32 12.26 -7.53
CA LEU A 242 -11.30 11.19 -8.53
C LEU A 242 -12.31 10.07 -8.20
N LEU A 243 -12.40 9.66 -6.92
CA LEU A 243 -13.37 8.66 -6.49
C LEU A 243 -14.82 9.15 -6.69
N ASP A 244 -15.12 10.39 -6.30
CA ASP A 244 -16.46 10.98 -6.50
C ASP A 244 -16.81 11.07 -7.98
N TRP A 245 -15.87 11.54 -8.80
CA TRP A 245 -16.05 11.56 -10.25
C TRP A 245 -16.30 10.15 -10.80
N GLY A 246 -15.50 9.17 -10.37
CA GLY A 246 -15.65 7.78 -10.81
C GLY A 246 -17.00 7.18 -10.44
N PHE A 247 -17.46 7.38 -9.21
CA PHE A 247 -18.78 6.89 -8.78
C PHE A 247 -19.93 7.58 -9.53
N SER A 248 -19.77 8.84 -9.94
CA SER A 248 -20.78 9.53 -10.74
C SER A 248 -20.97 8.92 -12.15
N GLN A 249 -20.01 8.11 -12.63
CA GLN A 249 -20.12 7.43 -13.93
C GLN A 249 -21.05 6.20 -13.90
N TYR A 250 -21.54 5.80 -12.71
CA TYR A 250 -22.45 4.66 -12.55
C TYR A 250 -23.91 5.06 -12.31
N GLY A 251 -24.26 6.33 -12.40
CA GLY A 251 -25.63 6.83 -12.43
C GLY A 251 -26.01 7.66 -11.25
#